data_f61677efedecb3b48bcbd35706d37cd4
#
_entry.id   f61677efedecb3b48bcbd35706d37cd4
#
_cell.length_a   1.000
_cell.length_b   1.000
_cell.length_c   1.000
_cell.angle_alpha   90.00
_cell.angle_beta   90.00
_cell.angle_gamma   90.00
#
_symmetry.space_group_name_H-M   'P 1'
#
loop_
_entity.id
_entity.type
_entity.pdbx_description
1 polymer ?
#
loop_
_entity_poly.entity_id
_entity_poly.type
_entity_poly.pdbx_seq_one_letter_code
_entity_poly.pdbx_strand_id
1 'polypeptide(L)'
;MNEGEQKFIMIKEQLVLENQIFKLKRGGHMAFRKKILLLASKISLESGTYTGVTPSDPEYMILDPVVTDEMADVGMHVKVRKPRRIEEIAKKAGTSVEHAQAMVDELVKCGIVRCVYEGEDHDVETYYYPIWVPGIMEGMLSVKEQVEKYPVIAECFERYTRYRTPILVPNFPAGMGPMRAMPVGSAIRNDSHAATYDEVEHIIERAWAISVGPCSCRRTRRLMGEGCGHLEEDMCMYIDDNAKFFSKQGSHRLVSKEEALEILKRAEDNGLVHEINAAEGYDGPTAICNCCGCSCLALRLGEYFNAPDMLRTNYVAKVERDKCVACGLCVDNCQMGALKLGTKLCAKNEEKPAEPQLTPMDSLWGKDKYNVDYRTNRSKVAEEGTAPCKMECPAHIPVQGYIKLASQGRYLEALELIKSENPFPAVCGRICNRACEDACTRGDIDDPIAIDDIKKFIADKELAAETRFVPKMLNQTGKPFTNKIAVIGGGPSGLSCAYYLAVKGYPVTVFEKGDKVGGMLTRILPSFRLEKDVVEAEIDVLRELGVEFRCGVDV
;
A
#
# COMPACT_ATOMS: atom_id res chain seq x y z
N MET A 1 -33.19 6.52 -8.08
CA MET A 1 -31.85 6.66 -7.52
C MET A 1 -31.00 5.51 -8.08
N ASN A 2 -29.90 5.80 -8.70
CA ASN A 2 -28.99 4.78 -9.20
C ASN A 2 -28.12 4.23 -8.05
N GLU A 3 -27.45 3.08 -8.26
CA GLU A 3 -26.61 2.44 -7.22
C GLU A 3 -25.49 3.35 -6.69
N GLY A 4 -25.02 4.30 -7.50
CA GLY A 4 -24.01 5.29 -7.11
C GLY A 4 -24.56 6.33 -6.12
N GLU A 5 -25.79 6.78 -6.34
CA GLU A 5 -26.47 7.70 -5.40
C GLU A 5 -26.79 7.01 -4.08
N GLN A 6 -27.20 5.73 -4.11
CA GLN A 6 -27.41 4.94 -2.89
C GLN A 6 -26.11 4.70 -2.10
N LYS A 7 -25.01 4.38 -2.79
CA LYS A 7 -23.70 4.25 -2.16
C LYS A 7 -23.19 5.57 -1.59
N PHE A 8 -23.39 6.68 -2.30
CA PHE A 8 -23.01 8.01 -1.83
C PHE A 8 -23.82 8.45 -0.60
N ILE A 9 -25.12 8.12 -0.56
CA ILE A 9 -25.99 8.36 0.59
C ILE A 9 -25.59 7.47 1.76
N MET A 10 -25.33 6.16 1.54
CA MET A 10 -24.84 5.26 2.59
C MET A 10 -23.50 5.71 3.18
N ILE A 11 -22.55 6.14 2.34
CA ILE A 11 -21.28 6.69 2.81
C ILE A 11 -21.54 7.96 3.64
N LYS A 12 -22.41 8.85 3.19
CA LYS A 12 -22.81 10.05 3.94
C LYS A 12 -23.46 9.72 5.28
N GLU A 13 -24.36 8.76 5.32
CA GLU A 13 -25.05 8.33 6.54
C GLU A 13 -24.11 7.63 7.51
N GLN A 14 -23.22 6.76 7.01
CA GLN A 14 -22.19 6.11 7.82
C GLN A 14 -21.20 7.14 8.40
N LEU A 15 -20.83 8.13 7.60
CA LEU A 15 -19.99 9.25 7.99
C LEU A 15 -20.63 10.14 9.05
N VAL A 16 -21.94 10.38 8.95
CA VAL A 16 -22.71 11.12 9.97
C VAL A 16 -22.79 10.31 11.27
N LEU A 17 -22.98 8.99 11.17
CA LEU A 17 -23.07 8.09 12.33
C LEU A 17 -21.71 7.99 13.06
N GLU A 18 -20.62 7.84 12.32
CA GLU A 18 -19.25 7.83 12.87
C GLU A 18 -18.90 9.16 13.56
N ASN A 19 -19.32 10.29 13.00
CA ASN A 19 -19.21 11.61 13.64
C ASN A 19 -20.03 11.72 14.92
N GLN A 20 -21.24 11.13 14.94
CA GLN A 20 -22.09 11.12 16.14
C GLN A 20 -21.49 10.19 17.21
N ILE A 21 -20.98 9.02 16.84
CA ILE A 21 -20.31 8.09 17.76
C ILE A 21 -19.04 8.72 18.33
N PHE A 22 -18.27 9.45 17.51
CA PHE A 22 -17.09 10.17 17.97
C PHE A 22 -17.42 11.29 18.96
N LYS A 23 -18.49 12.06 18.70
CA LYS A 23 -19.01 13.08 19.65
C LYS A 23 -19.49 12.45 20.96
N LEU A 24 -20.11 11.27 20.91
CA LEU A 24 -20.59 10.54 22.08
C LEU A 24 -19.45 9.94 22.93
N LYS A 25 -18.37 9.49 22.31
CA LYS A 25 -17.19 8.95 23.01
C LYS A 25 -16.41 10.00 23.81
N ARG A 26 -16.51 11.29 23.47
CA ARG A 26 -15.82 12.39 24.16
C ARG A 26 -16.68 13.19 25.14
N GLY A 27 -17.91 12.80 25.40
CA GLY A 27 -18.86 13.32 26.38
C GLY A 27 -18.55 14.70 27.00
N GLY A 28 -19.25 15.75 26.54
CA GLY A 28 -19.21 17.07 27.16
C GLY A 28 -18.67 18.19 26.28
N HIS A 29 -19.24 19.38 26.40
CA HIS A 29 -18.72 20.63 25.82
C HIS A 29 -17.26 20.86 26.26
N MET A 30 -16.27 20.41 25.49
CA MET A 30 -14.88 20.87 25.70
C MET A 30 -14.79 22.33 25.26
N ALA A 31 -14.34 23.17 26.20
CA ALA A 31 -13.97 24.55 25.87
C ALA A 31 -12.89 24.51 24.79
N PHE A 32 -13.20 25.00 23.59
CA PHE A 32 -12.24 25.07 22.49
C PHE A 32 -11.31 26.27 22.67
N ARG A 33 -10.10 26.13 22.15
CA ARG A 33 -9.08 27.19 22.18
C ARG A 33 -9.25 28.07 20.95
N LYS A 34 -9.76 29.28 21.16
CA LYS A 34 -10.13 30.22 20.10
C LYS A 34 -8.97 30.54 19.14
N LYS A 35 -7.75 30.74 19.66
CA LYS A 35 -6.57 31.07 18.83
C LYS A 35 -6.21 29.93 17.89
N ILE A 36 -6.28 28.69 18.37
CA ILE A 36 -6.02 27.51 17.56
C ILE A 36 -7.07 27.36 16.46
N LEU A 37 -8.34 27.58 16.79
CA LEU A 37 -9.42 27.54 15.80
C LEU A 37 -9.24 28.61 14.71
N LEU A 38 -8.83 29.82 15.09
CA LEU A 38 -8.53 30.89 14.13
C LEU A 38 -7.36 30.52 13.24
N LEU A 39 -6.30 29.91 13.79
CA LEU A 39 -5.15 29.45 13.01
C LEU A 39 -5.56 28.35 12.01
N ALA A 40 -6.30 27.33 12.45
CA ALA A 40 -6.81 26.27 11.59
C ALA A 40 -7.69 26.83 10.46
N SER A 41 -8.59 27.77 10.80
CA SER A 41 -9.47 28.42 9.82
C SER A 41 -8.69 29.26 8.80
N LYS A 42 -7.65 29.97 9.25
CA LYS A 42 -6.77 30.75 8.36
C LYS A 42 -6.03 29.85 7.38
N ILE A 43 -5.41 28.76 7.87
CA ILE A 43 -4.67 27.83 7.02
C ILE A 43 -5.62 27.22 5.98
N SER A 44 -6.82 26.79 6.39
CA SER A 44 -7.82 26.21 5.48
C SER A 44 -8.30 27.21 4.42
N LEU A 45 -8.57 28.44 4.82
CA LEU A 45 -9.01 29.50 3.91
C LEU A 45 -7.91 29.85 2.89
N GLU A 46 -6.68 30.04 3.33
CA GLU A 46 -5.54 30.37 2.45
C GLU A 46 -5.14 29.18 1.56
N SER A 47 -5.42 27.94 2.00
CA SER A 47 -5.24 26.72 1.19
C SER A 47 -6.32 26.57 0.12
N GLY A 48 -7.44 27.29 0.22
CA GLY A 48 -8.60 27.13 -0.66
C GLY A 48 -9.32 25.77 -0.51
N THR A 49 -9.14 25.11 0.63
CA THR A 49 -9.66 23.74 0.84
C THR A 49 -11.01 23.73 1.53
N TYR A 50 -11.22 24.58 2.53
CA TYR A 50 -12.45 24.57 3.32
C TYR A 50 -12.63 25.89 4.08
N THR A 51 -13.88 26.31 4.25
CA THR A 51 -14.28 27.47 5.07
C THR A 51 -15.21 27.01 6.21
N GLY A 52 -15.14 27.67 7.36
CA GLY A 52 -16.00 27.37 8.49
C GLY A 52 -15.52 26.19 9.34
N VAL A 53 -14.21 26.09 9.57
CA VAL A 53 -13.61 25.09 10.46
C VAL A 53 -14.23 25.18 11.87
N THR A 54 -14.64 24.07 12.43
CA THR A 54 -15.20 23.92 13.77
C THR A 54 -14.26 23.16 14.70
N PRO A 55 -14.44 23.20 16.02
CA PRO A 55 -13.62 22.41 16.95
C PRO A 55 -13.70 20.88 16.76
N SER A 56 -14.67 20.39 16.01
CA SER A 56 -14.81 18.96 15.68
C SER A 56 -14.17 18.56 14.36
N ASP A 57 -13.64 19.51 13.59
CA ASP A 57 -12.98 19.25 12.32
C ASP A 57 -11.52 18.79 12.50
N PRO A 58 -11.02 17.91 11.61
CA PRO A 58 -9.65 17.41 11.72
C PRO A 58 -8.60 18.52 11.74
N GLU A 59 -8.85 19.63 11.04
CA GLU A 59 -7.94 20.79 10.95
C GLU A 59 -7.71 21.47 12.30
N TYR A 60 -8.73 21.54 13.15
CA TYR A 60 -8.58 22.03 14.52
C TYR A 60 -7.98 20.96 15.44
N MET A 61 -8.53 19.74 15.36
CA MET A 61 -8.18 18.67 16.29
C MET A 61 -6.73 18.22 16.18
N ILE A 62 -6.11 18.36 15.01
CA ILE A 62 -4.70 18.02 14.83
C ILE A 62 -3.77 19.07 15.45
N LEU A 63 -4.17 20.33 15.48
CA LEU A 63 -3.38 21.43 16.04
C LEU A 63 -3.51 21.54 17.55
N ASP A 64 -4.72 21.29 18.08
CA ASP A 64 -5.07 21.54 19.49
C ASP A 64 -4.11 20.89 20.51
N PRO A 65 -3.64 19.63 20.34
CA PRO A 65 -2.76 19.00 21.31
C PRO A 65 -1.30 19.50 21.29
N VAL A 66 -0.85 20.16 20.21
CA VAL A 66 0.58 20.46 19.97
C VAL A 66 0.89 21.95 19.83
N VAL A 67 -0.08 22.77 19.43
CA VAL A 67 0.11 24.22 19.24
C VAL A 67 -0.26 24.97 20.52
N THR A 68 0.62 25.85 20.99
CA THR A 68 0.33 26.78 22.08
C THR A 68 -0.36 28.05 21.56
N ASP A 69 -0.94 28.84 22.45
CA ASP A 69 -1.56 30.12 22.07
C ASP A 69 -0.53 31.13 21.53
N GLU A 70 0.69 31.10 22.07
CA GLU A 70 1.81 31.94 21.60
C GLU A 70 2.28 31.52 20.20
N MET A 71 2.42 30.21 19.96
CA MET A 71 2.69 29.67 18.63
C MET A 71 1.61 30.08 17.62
N ALA A 72 0.34 30.06 18.04
CA ALA A 72 -0.77 30.47 17.19
C ALA A 72 -0.72 31.94 16.85
N ASP A 73 -0.41 32.82 17.82
CA ASP A 73 -0.31 34.27 17.61
C ASP A 73 0.75 34.59 16.52
N VAL A 74 1.95 34.03 16.62
CA VAL A 74 3.01 34.20 15.61
C VAL A 74 2.63 33.50 14.32
N GLY A 75 2.08 32.30 14.39
CA GLY A 75 1.65 31.49 13.25
C GLY A 75 0.59 32.16 12.37
N MET A 76 -0.24 33.05 12.94
CA MET A 76 -1.19 33.86 12.15
C MET A 76 -0.50 34.71 11.08
N HIS A 77 0.80 34.95 11.18
CA HIS A 77 1.57 35.79 10.26
C HIS A 77 2.43 35.01 9.25
N VAL A 78 2.52 33.71 9.39
CA VAL A 78 3.05 32.80 8.37
C VAL A 78 2.01 32.62 7.25
N LYS A 79 2.40 32.54 5.99
CA LYS A 79 1.51 32.41 4.84
C LYS A 79 1.50 30.98 4.25
N VAL A 80 0.38 30.60 3.66
CA VAL A 80 0.29 29.36 2.91
C VAL A 80 0.96 29.51 1.54
N ARG A 81 1.88 28.61 1.20
CA ARG A 81 2.62 28.54 -0.08
C ARG A 81 3.38 29.82 -0.46
N LYS A 82 3.62 30.72 0.49
CA LYS A 82 4.37 31.96 0.27
C LYS A 82 5.42 32.10 1.36
N PRO A 83 6.67 31.71 1.09
CA PRO A 83 7.76 31.83 2.04
C PRO A 83 7.94 33.27 2.53
N ARG A 84 8.31 33.45 3.77
CA ARG A 84 8.61 34.73 4.43
C ARG A 84 9.81 34.60 5.33
N ARG A 85 10.62 35.66 5.38
CA ARG A 85 11.72 35.76 6.33
C ARG A 85 11.19 36.02 7.74
N ILE A 86 11.95 35.60 8.72
CA ILE A 86 11.56 35.73 10.11
C ILE A 86 11.31 37.16 10.57
N GLU A 87 12.10 38.12 10.04
CA GLU A 87 11.95 39.53 10.36
C GLU A 87 10.60 40.10 9.90
N GLU A 88 10.09 39.62 8.76
CA GLU A 88 8.76 40.00 8.28
C GLU A 88 7.65 39.43 9.15
N ILE A 89 7.83 38.19 9.60
CA ILE A 89 6.87 37.50 10.50
C ILE A 89 6.84 38.25 11.84
N ALA A 90 8.00 38.53 12.44
CA ALA A 90 8.13 39.22 13.71
C ALA A 90 7.51 40.63 13.65
N LYS A 91 7.81 41.42 12.59
CA LYS A 91 7.22 42.74 12.37
C LYS A 91 5.70 42.71 12.31
N LYS A 92 5.12 41.72 11.63
CA LYS A 92 3.66 41.56 11.49
C LYS A 92 3.00 41.06 12.77
N ALA A 93 3.68 40.22 13.52
CA ALA A 93 3.25 39.72 14.81
C ALA A 93 3.38 40.76 15.94
N GLY A 94 4.14 41.88 15.68
CA GLY A 94 4.37 42.89 16.68
C GLY A 94 5.26 42.41 17.83
N THR A 95 6.19 41.50 17.55
CA THR A 95 7.09 40.91 18.56
C THR A 95 8.55 40.97 18.15
N SER A 96 9.48 40.58 19.03
CA SER A 96 10.90 40.52 18.69
C SER A 96 11.21 39.40 17.69
N VAL A 97 12.32 39.51 16.95
CA VAL A 97 12.75 38.49 16.01
C VAL A 97 13.08 37.18 16.75
N GLU A 98 13.71 37.26 17.91
CA GLU A 98 14.09 36.13 18.73
C GLU A 98 12.85 35.33 19.20
N HIS A 99 11.80 36.04 19.64
CA HIS A 99 10.55 35.39 20.06
C HIS A 99 9.82 34.77 18.86
N ALA A 100 9.74 35.48 17.74
CA ALA A 100 9.14 34.96 16.52
C ALA A 100 9.88 33.70 16.04
N GLN A 101 11.23 33.71 16.07
CA GLN A 101 12.05 32.58 15.69
C GLN A 101 11.77 31.37 16.60
N ALA A 102 11.75 31.56 17.93
CA ALA A 102 11.46 30.48 18.87
C ALA A 102 10.09 29.84 18.61
N MET A 103 9.05 30.63 18.34
CA MET A 103 7.71 30.12 18.05
C MET A 103 7.62 29.41 16.70
N VAL A 104 8.29 29.94 15.70
CA VAL A 104 8.36 29.32 14.38
C VAL A 104 9.15 28.00 14.43
N ASP A 105 10.25 27.94 15.18
CA ASP A 105 11.02 26.70 15.37
C ASP A 105 10.20 25.59 16.03
N GLU A 106 9.37 25.95 17.01
CA GLU A 106 8.43 24.97 17.61
C GLU A 106 7.36 24.50 16.59
N LEU A 107 6.82 25.40 15.75
CA LEU A 107 5.91 25.03 14.67
C LEU A 107 6.59 24.13 13.61
N VAL A 108 7.89 24.35 13.35
CA VAL A 108 8.73 23.50 12.47
C VAL A 108 8.90 22.10 13.09
N LYS A 109 9.27 22.03 14.38
CA LYS A 109 9.41 20.76 15.10
C LYS A 109 8.11 19.95 15.10
N CYS A 110 6.97 20.63 15.25
CA CYS A 110 5.66 19.96 15.16
C CYS A 110 5.28 19.53 13.74
N GLY A 111 6.01 19.95 12.71
CA GLY A 111 5.73 19.61 11.30
C GLY A 111 4.65 20.48 10.63
N ILE A 112 4.29 21.60 11.24
CA ILE A 112 3.22 22.49 10.75
C ILE A 112 3.74 23.53 9.78
N VAL A 113 4.90 24.12 10.08
CA VAL A 113 5.60 25.10 9.23
C VAL A 113 6.75 24.41 8.51
N ARG A 114 6.95 24.70 7.25
CA ARG A 114 8.11 24.28 6.46
C ARG A 114 9.08 25.42 6.22
N CYS A 115 10.36 25.06 6.03
CA CYS A 115 11.41 25.96 5.60
C CYS A 115 11.71 25.75 4.12
N VAL A 116 12.06 26.82 3.43
CA VAL A 116 12.77 26.82 2.15
C VAL A 116 14.10 27.52 2.39
N TYR A 117 15.12 27.06 1.73
CA TYR A 117 16.49 27.55 1.86
C TYR A 117 16.87 28.33 0.62
N GLU A 118 17.01 29.67 0.77
CA GLU A 118 17.36 30.58 -0.29
C GLU A 118 18.87 30.90 -0.28
N GLY A 119 19.41 31.44 -1.38
CA GLY A 119 20.82 31.76 -1.53
C GLY A 119 21.62 30.65 -2.24
N GLU A 120 22.82 30.98 -2.74
CA GLU A 120 23.69 30.02 -3.44
C GLU A 120 24.15 28.89 -2.53
N ASP A 121 24.34 29.17 -1.25
CA ASP A 121 24.77 28.20 -0.22
C ASP A 121 23.61 27.59 0.57
N HIS A 122 22.36 27.83 0.18
CA HIS A 122 21.15 27.39 0.90
C HIS A 122 21.17 27.72 2.40
N ASP A 123 21.58 28.94 2.76
CA ASP A 123 21.80 29.41 4.13
C ASP A 123 20.70 30.30 4.68
N VAL A 124 19.87 30.90 3.82
CA VAL A 124 18.79 31.81 4.19
C VAL A 124 17.49 31.06 4.34
N GLU A 125 16.99 30.95 5.57
CA GLU A 125 15.72 30.27 5.85
C GLU A 125 14.52 31.21 5.65
N THR A 126 13.52 30.69 4.92
CA THR A 126 12.19 31.30 4.80
C THR A 126 11.11 30.29 5.20
N TYR A 127 10.00 30.78 5.74
CA TYR A 127 9.00 29.96 6.41
C TYR A 127 7.62 30.12 5.78
N TYR A 128 6.91 28.98 5.60
CA TYR A 128 5.56 28.95 5.05
C TYR A 128 4.74 27.78 5.57
N TYR A 129 3.41 27.88 5.46
CA TYR A 129 2.55 26.73 5.61
C TYR A 129 2.42 25.99 4.30
N PRO A 130 2.66 24.67 4.23
CA PRO A 130 2.12 23.86 3.15
C PRO A 130 0.58 23.78 3.28
N ILE A 131 -0.09 23.14 2.33
CA ILE A 131 -1.50 22.80 2.48
C ILE A 131 -1.66 21.65 3.50
N TRP A 132 -2.89 21.34 3.88
CA TRP A 132 -3.15 20.28 4.85
C TRP A 132 -2.63 18.92 4.38
N VAL A 133 -2.98 18.52 3.14
CA VAL A 133 -2.60 17.25 2.51
C VAL A 133 -2.42 17.47 0.99
N PRO A 134 -1.27 17.13 0.40
CA PRO A 134 -0.02 16.74 1.05
C PRO A 134 0.68 17.93 1.72
N GLY A 135 1.15 17.77 2.94
CA GLY A 135 1.95 18.81 3.59
C GLY A 135 1.93 18.79 5.11
N ILE A 136 1.02 19.56 5.76
CA ILE A 136 1.00 19.70 7.23
C ILE A 136 0.81 18.34 7.90
N MET A 137 -0.19 17.58 7.49
CA MET A 137 -0.54 16.34 8.18
C MET A 137 0.56 15.29 8.06
N GLU A 138 1.18 15.16 6.89
CA GLU A 138 2.33 14.28 6.71
C GLU A 138 3.54 14.75 7.55
N GLY A 139 3.80 16.05 7.58
CA GLY A 139 4.85 16.64 8.42
C GLY A 139 4.66 16.31 9.90
N MET A 140 3.45 16.43 10.39
CA MET A 140 3.10 16.11 11.78
C MET A 140 3.18 14.60 12.06
N LEU A 141 2.76 13.75 11.12
CA LEU A 141 2.81 12.28 11.24
C LEU A 141 4.25 11.73 11.20
N SER A 142 5.19 12.48 10.63
CA SER A 142 6.60 12.10 10.59
C SER A 142 7.27 12.18 11.98
N VAL A 143 6.75 13.00 12.90
CA VAL A 143 7.30 13.17 14.25
C VAL A 143 6.80 12.04 15.16
N LYS A 144 7.59 11.00 15.33
CA LYS A 144 7.23 9.75 16.02
C LYS A 144 6.69 9.99 17.45
N GLU A 145 7.47 10.68 18.27
CA GLU A 145 7.11 10.92 19.68
C GLU A 145 5.80 11.70 19.82
N GLN A 146 5.57 12.67 18.95
CA GLN A 146 4.34 13.46 18.92
C GLN A 146 3.11 12.60 18.60
N VAL A 147 3.23 11.72 17.59
CA VAL A 147 2.10 10.90 17.14
C VAL A 147 1.80 9.77 18.14
N GLU A 148 2.83 9.20 18.76
CA GLU A 148 2.67 8.20 19.81
C GLU A 148 2.02 8.81 21.07
N LYS A 149 2.38 10.06 21.41
CA LYS A 149 1.77 10.81 22.53
C LYS A 149 0.34 11.25 22.22
N TYR A 150 0.07 11.62 20.97
CA TYR A 150 -1.23 12.15 20.54
C TYR A 150 -1.78 11.36 19.34
N PRO A 151 -2.32 10.15 19.53
CA PRO A 151 -2.85 9.31 18.44
C PRO A 151 -3.96 9.96 17.61
N VAL A 152 -4.63 10.99 18.15
CA VAL A 152 -5.61 11.80 17.43
C VAL A 152 -5.05 12.42 16.15
N ILE A 153 -3.74 12.62 16.07
CA ILE A 153 -3.09 13.15 14.85
C ILE A 153 -3.26 12.16 13.68
N ALA A 154 -3.03 10.86 13.93
CA ALA A 154 -3.25 9.82 12.93
C ALA A 154 -4.75 9.69 12.55
N GLU A 155 -5.63 9.75 13.55
CA GLU A 155 -7.07 9.73 13.34
C GLU A 155 -7.54 10.91 12.47
N CYS A 156 -7.03 12.11 12.75
CA CYS A 156 -7.35 13.32 11.98
C CYS A 156 -6.90 13.22 10.52
N PHE A 157 -5.74 12.61 10.26
CA PHE A 157 -5.26 12.40 8.89
C PHE A 157 -6.21 11.49 8.10
N GLU A 158 -6.62 10.36 8.68
CA GLU A 158 -7.56 9.45 8.02
C GLU A 158 -8.94 10.09 7.85
N ARG A 159 -9.42 10.83 8.85
CA ARG A 159 -10.67 11.59 8.75
C ARG A 159 -10.61 12.66 7.66
N TYR A 160 -9.53 13.41 7.57
CA TYR A 160 -9.33 14.38 6.48
C TYR A 160 -9.39 13.68 5.12
N THR A 161 -8.71 12.56 4.99
CA THR A 161 -8.73 11.75 3.77
C THR A 161 -10.14 11.35 3.38
N ARG A 162 -10.93 10.85 4.31
CA ARG A 162 -12.29 10.36 4.03
C ARG A 162 -13.32 11.47 3.82
N TYR A 163 -13.16 12.61 4.47
CA TYR A 163 -14.17 13.68 4.47
C TYR A 163 -13.85 14.83 3.52
N ARG A 164 -12.59 15.24 3.42
CA ARG A 164 -12.20 16.38 2.60
C ARG A 164 -11.87 15.97 1.17
N THR A 165 -11.23 14.84 1.00
CA THR A 165 -10.81 14.37 -0.31
C THR A 165 -11.99 14.10 -1.26
N PRO A 166 -13.14 13.53 -0.83
CA PRO A 166 -14.32 13.40 -1.69
C PRO A 166 -14.85 14.71 -2.24
N ILE A 167 -14.62 15.82 -1.53
CA ILE A 167 -15.01 17.16 -1.97
C ILE A 167 -14.00 17.72 -2.98
N LEU A 168 -12.73 17.39 -2.83
CA LEU A 168 -11.64 17.93 -3.64
C LEU A 168 -11.44 17.15 -4.95
N VAL A 169 -11.48 15.82 -4.89
CA VAL A 169 -11.18 14.94 -6.04
C VAL A 169 -12.05 15.22 -7.27
N PRO A 170 -13.35 15.45 -7.17
CA PRO A 170 -14.18 15.77 -8.34
C PRO A 170 -13.78 17.09 -9.03
N ASN A 171 -13.08 17.97 -8.32
CA ASN A 171 -12.63 19.26 -8.84
C ASN A 171 -11.25 19.20 -9.52
N PHE A 172 -10.53 18.08 -9.40
CA PHE A 172 -9.31 17.89 -10.16
C PHE A 172 -9.64 17.52 -11.61
N PRO A 173 -9.00 18.16 -12.59
CA PRO A 173 -9.20 17.81 -13.99
C PRO A 173 -8.83 16.35 -14.27
N ALA A 174 -9.49 15.76 -15.24
CA ALA A 174 -9.09 14.48 -15.76
C ALA A 174 -7.61 14.55 -16.21
N GLY A 175 -6.82 13.61 -15.71
CA GLY A 175 -5.42 13.52 -16.07
C GLY A 175 -4.45 14.38 -15.24
N MET A 176 -4.92 15.12 -14.25
CA MET A 176 -4.07 15.81 -13.28
C MET A 176 -3.91 14.95 -12.02
N GLY A 177 -3.07 13.93 -12.12
CA GLY A 177 -2.69 13.13 -10.95
C GLY A 177 -1.68 13.85 -10.09
N PRO A 178 -1.87 13.93 -8.76
CA PRO A 178 -0.90 14.55 -7.85
C PRO A 178 0.37 13.72 -7.69
N MET A 179 0.32 12.44 -8.02
CA MET A 179 1.45 11.52 -7.92
C MET A 179 1.66 10.77 -9.23
N ARG A 180 2.91 10.40 -9.51
CA ARG A 180 3.29 9.53 -10.62
C ARG A 180 3.93 8.26 -10.09
N ALA A 181 3.48 7.11 -10.59
CA ALA A 181 4.11 5.83 -10.35
C ALA A 181 5.31 5.65 -11.27
N MET A 182 6.42 5.23 -10.66
CA MET A 182 7.69 5.01 -11.34
C MET A 182 7.99 3.52 -11.36
N PRO A 183 8.43 2.95 -12.50
CA PRO A 183 8.86 1.57 -12.54
C PRO A 183 10.19 1.39 -11.81
N VAL A 184 10.46 0.16 -11.39
CA VAL A 184 11.77 -0.22 -10.89
C VAL A 184 12.81 -0.15 -12.03
N GLY A 185 14.00 0.39 -11.78
CA GLY A 185 15.03 0.60 -12.79
C GLY A 185 15.36 -0.67 -13.57
N SER A 186 15.44 -1.82 -12.91
CA SER A 186 15.69 -3.13 -13.53
C SER A 186 14.60 -3.60 -14.50
N ALA A 187 13.39 -3.04 -14.42
CA ALA A 187 12.28 -3.38 -15.31
C ALA A 187 12.19 -2.49 -16.56
N ILE A 188 12.92 -1.37 -16.57
CA ILE A 188 12.90 -0.43 -17.69
C ILE A 188 13.72 -1.03 -18.85
N ARG A 189 13.06 -1.22 -19.99
CA ARG A 189 13.74 -1.57 -21.25
C ARG A 189 13.78 -0.34 -22.14
N ASN A 190 14.95 0.24 -22.27
CA ASN A 190 15.18 1.41 -23.10
C ASN A 190 15.33 1.02 -24.57
N ASP A 191 14.22 0.95 -25.29
CA ASP A 191 14.21 1.00 -26.75
C ASP A 191 14.19 2.45 -27.29
N SER A 192 14.10 3.46 -26.40
CA SER A 192 14.14 4.88 -26.75
C SER A 192 14.85 5.72 -25.69
N HIS A 193 15.79 6.54 -26.14
CA HIS A 193 16.66 7.39 -25.30
C HIS A 193 16.00 8.67 -24.70
N ALA A 194 14.70 8.71 -24.55
CA ALA A 194 13.99 9.99 -24.27
C ALA A 194 13.51 10.18 -22.82
N ALA A 195 13.84 9.32 -21.86
CA ALA A 195 13.13 9.29 -20.58
C ALA A 195 13.99 9.46 -19.31
N THR A 196 15.00 10.31 -19.32
CA THR A 196 15.87 10.55 -18.15
C THR A 196 15.18 11.24 -16.96
N TYR A 197 14.03 11.89 -17.17
CA TYR A 197 13.32 12.59 -16.08
C TYR A 197 12.41 11.66 -15.23
N ASP A 198 12.10 10.49 -15.72
CA ASP A 198 11.16 9.56 -15.09
C ASP A 198 11.88 8.31 -14.53
N GLU A 199 13.19 8.36 -14.30
CA GLU A 199 13.96 7.30 -13.67
C GLU A 199 14.32 7.72 -12.24
N VAL A 200 13.96 6.89 -11.25
CA VAL A 200 14.15 7.22 -9.83
C VAL A 200 15.63 7.38 -9.48
N GLU A 201 16.48 6.54 -10.07
CA GLU A 201 17.93 6.61 -9.91
C GLU A 201 18.48 7.96 -10.38
N HIS A 202 17.96 8.48 -11.49
CA HIS A 202 18.38 9.77 -12.04
C HIS A 202 17.96 10.94 -11.15
N ILE A 203 16.79 10.86 -10.49
CA ILE A 203 16.35 11.85 -9.51
C ILE A 203 17.33 11.89 -8.33
N ILE A 204 17.75 10.70 -7.84
CA ILE A 204 18.73 10.59 -6.75
C ILE A 204 20.09 11.14 -7.15
N GLU A 205 20.55 10.87 -8.37
CA GLU A 205 21.84 11.35 -8.86
C GLU A 205 21.91 12.90 -8.90
N ARG A 206 20.81 13.57 -9.21
CA ARG A 206 20.72 15.02 -9.29
C ARG A 206 20.52 15.71 -7.95
N ALA A 207 19.98 15.01 -6.98
CA ALA A 207 19.70 15.57 -5.66
C ALA A 207 20.99 16.05 -4.96
N TRP A 208 20.96 17.26 -4.40
CA TRP A 208 22.06 17.79 -3.59
C TRP A 208 21.96 17.35 -2.12
N ALA A 209 20.78 16.98 -1.66
CA ALA A 209 20.54 16.39 -0.34
C ALA A 209 19.44 15.33 -0.43
N ILE A 210 19.57 14.26 0.34
CA ILE A 210 18.57 13.19 0.43
C ILE A 210 18.38 12.86 1.90
N SER A 211 17.12 12.75 2.33
CA SER A 211 16.78 12.25 3.67
C SER A 211 15.73 11.14 3.59
N VAL A 212 15.78 10.23 4.54
CA VAL A 212 14.85 9.11 4.65
C VAL A 212 14.23 9.03 6.03
N GLY A 213 12.99 8.62 6.07
CA GLY A 213 12.23 8.48 7.29
C GLY A 213 10.99 7.61 7.15
N PRO A 214 10.14 7.59 8.16
CA PRO A 214 9.01 6.70 8.19
C PRO A 214 7.92 7.12 7.21
N CYS A 215 7.23 6.12 6.64
CA CYS A 215 6.05 6.35 5.81
C CYS A 215 4.85 6.80 6.66
N SER A 216 4.44 8.07 6.53
CA SER A 216 3.32 8.66 7.26
C SER A 216 2.00 7.92 7.05
N CYS A 217 1.72 7.45 5.83
CA CYS A 217 0.50 6.70 5.51
C CYS A 217 0.44 5.36 6.24
N ARG A 218 1.53 4.57 6.22
CA ARG A 218 1.59 3.28 6.94
C ARG A 218 1.58 3.47 8.45
N ARG A 219 2.27 4.48 8.96
CA ARG A 219 2.24 4.84 10.38
C ARG A 219 0.82 5.15 10.85
N THR A 220 0.07 5.94 10.10
CA THR A 220 -1.34 6.24 10.39
C THR A 220 -2.16 4.96 10.49
N ARG A 221 -2.09 4.08 9.49
CA ARG A 221 -2.87 2.84 9.46
C ARG A 221 -2.48 1.91 10.61
N ARG A 222 -1.19 1.79 10.91
CA ARG A 222 -0.71 0.98 12.04
C ARG A 222 -1.23 1.50 13.38
N LEU A 223 -1.19 2.82 13.61
CA LEU A 223 -1.69 3.44 14.84
C LEU A 223 -3.21 3.30 15.01
N MET A 224 -3.93 3.13 13.91
CA MET A 224 -5.36 2.84 13.91
C MET A 224 -5.68 1.34 14.02
N GLY A 225 -4.68 0.47 14.17
CA GLY A 225 -4.87 -0.98 14.23
C GLY A 225 -5.12 -1.64 12.85
N GLU A 226 -4.89 -0.93 11.76
CA GLU A 226 -5.14 -1.36 10.40
C GLU A 226 -3.82 -1.49 9.58
N GLY A 227 -2.74 -1.83 10.25
CA GLY A 227 -1.42 -1.99 9.63
C GLY A 227 -1.37 -3.16 8.63
N CYS A 228 -0.63 -2.99 7.54
CA CYS A 228 -0.50 -3.98 6.47
C CYS A 228 0.78 -4.84 6.56
N GLY A 229 1.70 -4.53 7.49
CA GLY A 229 2.96 -5.25 7.67
C GLY A 229 4.08 -4.88 6.69
N HIS A 230 3.84 -4.04 5.68
CA HIS A 230 4.91 -3.50 4.83
C HIS A 230 5.89 -2.62 5.62
N LEU A 231 7.13 -2.52 5.13
CA LEU A 231 8.17 -1.66 5.72
C LEU A 231 7.66 -0.24 5.92
N GLU A 232 7.79 0.29 7.13
CA GLU A 232 7.41 1.66 7.47
C GLU A 232 8.63 2.59 7.54
N GLU A 233 9.70 2.13 8.19
CA GLU A 233 10.91 2.93 8.42
C GLU A 233 11.74 3.06 7.14
N ASP A 234 12.29 4.25 6.90
CA ASP A 234 13.11 4.62 5.73
C ASP A 234 12.37 4.57 4.38
N MET A 235 11.04 4.47 4.37
CA MET A 235 10.26 4.31 3.14
C MET A 235 9.73 5.63 2.57
N CYS A 236 9.86 6.73 3.28
CA CYS A 236 9.59 8.07 2.78
C CYS A 236 10.93 8.78 2.56
N MET A 237 11.17 9.23 1.34
CA MET A 237 12.41 9.85 0.94
C MET A 237 12.12 11.26 0.46
N TYR A 238 12.82 12.24 1.02
CA TYR A 238 12.75 13.62 0.58
C TYR A 238 14.07 14.04 -0.03
N ILE A 239 14.01 14.98 -0.97
CA ILE A 239 15.17 15.51 -1.68
C ILE A 239 15.28 17.02 -1.51
N ASP A 240 16.51 17.51 -1.60
CA ASP A 240 16.89 18.92 -1.59
C ASP A 240 16.38 19.68 -0.34
N ASP A 241 15.70 20.79 -0.49
CA ASP A 241 15.18 21.59 0.62
C ASP A 241 14.31 20.79 1.58
N ASN A 242 13.48 19.89 1.06
CA ASN A 242 12.68 19.03 1.91
C ASN A 242 13.55 18.03 2.70
N ALA A 243 14.62 17.51 2.12
CA ALA A 243 15.54 16.64 2.85
C ALA A 243 16.18 17.38 4.03
N LYS A 244 16.66 18.61 3.80
CA LYS A 244 17.23 19.46 4.84
C LYS A 244 16.20 19.82 5.92
N PHE A 245 14.97 20.15 5.50
CA PHE A 245 13.87 20.46 6.42
C PHE A 245 13.53 19.29 7.34
N PHE A 246 13.25 18.11 6.81
CA PHE A 246 12.84 16.95 7.61
C PHE A 246 13.98 16.42 8.48
N SER A 247 15.23 16.60 8.06
CA SER A 247 16.39 16.32 8.90
C SER A 247 16.50 17.32 10.07
N LYS A 248 16.29 18.64 9.82
CA LYS A 248 16.23 19.67 10.87
C LYS A 248 15.09 19.41 11.86
N GLN A 249 13.96 18.96 11.38
CA GLN A 249 12.81 18.55 12.20
C GLN A 249 13.13 17.35 13.13
N GLY A 250 14.12 16.55 12.77
CA GLY A 250 14.52 15.34 13.51
C GLY A 250 13.70 14.09 13.17
N SER A 251 12.80 14.16 12.19
CA SER A 251 11.96 13.03 11.77
C SER A 251 12.61 12.15 10.71
N HIS A 252 13.57 12.69 9.96
CA HIS A 252 14.31 12.01 8.90
C HIS A 252 15.82 12.14 9.15
N ARG A 253 16.58 11.18 8.62
CA ARG A 253 18.04 11.23 8.62
C ARG A 253 18.57 11.46 7.21
N LEU A 254 19.65 12.23 7.09
CA LEU A 254 20.35 12.39 5.82
C LEU A 254 21.06 11.08 5.45
N VAL A 255 21.06 10.78 4.16
CA VAL A 255 21.69 9.58 3.58
C VAL A 255 22.52 9.93 2.36
N SER A 256 23.50 9.07 2.02
CA SER A 256 24.20 9.16 0.75
C SER A 256 23.33 8.68 -0.42
N LYS A 257 23.78 8.96 -1.65
CA LYS A 257 23.10 8.50 -2.87
C LYS A 257 23.11 6.97 -2.97
N GLU A 258 24.21 6.35 -2.58
CA GLU A 258 24.39 4.89 -2.56
C GLU A 258 23.41 4.25 -1.57
N GLU A 259 23.32 4.78 -0.36
CA GLU A 259 22.36 4.28 0.64
C GLU A 259 20.92 4.49 0.19
N ALA A 260 20.60 5.61 -0.48
CA ALA A 260 19.28 5.86 -1.02
C ALA A 260 18.88 4.80 -2.06
N LEU A 261 19.81 4.41 -2.96
CA LEU A 261 19.59 3.34 -3.93
C LEU A 261 19.40 1.98 -3.27
N GLU A 262 20.14 1.67 -2.19
CA GLU A 262 19.93 0.45 -1.41
C GLU A 262 18.54 0.41 -0.75
N ILE A 263 18.08 1.55 -0.26
CA ILE A 263 16.74 1.68 0.31
C ILE A 263 15.65 1.47 -0.75
N LEU A 264 15.83 2.03 -1.96
CA LEU A 264 14.91 1.77 -3.07
C LEU A 264 14.87 0.28 -3.41
N LYS A 265 16.03 -0.37 -3.52
CA LYS A 265 16.10 -1.81 -3.77
C LYS A 265 15.38 -2.62 -2.69
N ARG A 266 15.54 -2.25 -1.43
CA ARG A 266 14.82 -2.86 -0.31
C ARG A 266 13.30 -2.64 -0.41
N ALA A 267 12.86 -1.49 -0.89
CA ALA A 267 11.45 -1.21 -1.14
C ALA A 267 10.89 -2.08 -2.27
N GLU A 268 11.63 -2.24 -3.38
CA GLU A 268 11.28 -3.14 -4.48
C GLU A 268 11.12 -4.59 -4.00
N ASP A 269 12.09 -5.09 -3.25
CA ASP A 269 12.08 -6.45 -2.70
C ASP A 269 10.90 -6.66 -1.72
N ASN A 270 10.35 -5.56 -1.18
CA ASN A 270 9.15 -5.53 -0.35
C ASN A 270 7.83 -5.39 -1.14
N GLY A 271 7.89 -5.31 -2.46
CA GLY A 271 6.74 -5.15 -3.35
C GLY A 271 6.11 -3.73 -3.29
N LEU A 272 6.88 -2.73 -2.91
CA LEU A 272 6.42 -1.34 -2.86
C LEU A 272 6.52 -0.66 -4.23
N VAL A 273 5.59 0.24 -4.50
CA VAL A 273 5.55 1.06 -5.71
C VAL A 273 6.29 2.37 -5.46
N HIS A 274 7.20 2.74 -6.34
CA HIS A 274 7.82 4.05 -6.31
C HIS A 274 6.85 5.10 -6.85
N GLU A 275 6.67 6.17 -6.10
CA GLU A 275 5.85 7.31 -6.50
C GLU A 275 6.61 8.60 -6.28
N ILE A 276 6.50 9.51 -7.23
CA ILE A 276 7.00 10.88 -7.13
C ILE A 276 5.83 11.86 -7.14
N ASN A 277 5.98 12.99 -6.44
CA ASN A 277 5.00 14.05 -6.51
C ASN A 277 5.06 14.75 -7.86
N ALA A 278 3.90 14.91 -8.49
CA ALA A 278 3.77 15.54 -9.80
C ALA A 278 3.30 17.02 -9.73
N ALA A 279 2.82 17.43 -8.56
CA ALA A 279 2.01 18.65 -8.43
C ALA A 279 2.79 19.92 -8.11
N GLU A 280 4.05 19.84 -7.77
CA GLU A 280 4.84 21.01 -7.39
C GLU A 280 5.76 21.39 -8.55
N GLY A 281 5.24 22.22 -9.44
CA GLY A 281 5.85 22.67 -10.69
C GLY A 281 7.06 23.61 -10.54
N TYR A 282 7.96 23.32 -9.61
CA TYR A 282 9.26 23.99 -9.47
C TYR A 282 10.34 22.90 -9.48
N ASP A 283 11.16 22.93 -10.48
CA ASP A 283 12.47 22.26 -10.62
C ASP A 283 12.57 20.73 -10.36
N GLY A 284 11.48 20.00 -10.36
CA GLY A 284 11.50 18.53 -10.26
C GLY A 284 10.76 17.97 -9.03
N PRO A 285 10.78 16.67 -8.85
CA PRO A 285 10.14 16.02 -7.70
C PRO A 285 10.89 16.33 -6.41
N THR A 286 10.15 16.57 -5.34
CA THR A 286 10.69 16.91 -4.01
C THR A 286 10.62 15.73 -3.03
N ALA A 287 9.98 14.65 -3.44
CA ALA A 287 9.83 13.44 -2.65
C ALA A 287 9.77 12.20 -3.54
N ILE A 288 10.32 11.10 -3.04
CA ILE A 288 10.16 9.75 -3.56
C ILE A 288 9.48 8.93 -2.46
N CYS A 289 8.28 8.45 -2.74
CA CYS A 289 7.52 7.60 -1.84
C CYS A 289 7.64 6.14 -2.27
N ASN A 290 7.77 5.23 -1.31
CA ASN A 290 7.74 3.78 -1.55
C ASN A 290 6.43 3.25 -0.98
N CYS A 291 5.44 3.06 -1.83
CA CYS A 291 4.03 2.96 -1.48
C CYS A 291 3.44 1.56 -1.59
N CYS A 292 2.36 1.32 -0.86
CA CYS A 292 1.55 0.11 -0.97
C CYS A 292 0.07 0.47 -1.11
N GLY A 293 -0.69 -0.29 -1.92
CA GLY A 293 -2.11 -0.06 -2.15
C GLY A 293 -2.98 -0.13 -0.89
N CYS A 294 -2.53 -0.89 0.12
CA CYS A 294 -3.26 -1.05 1.38
C CYS A 294 -3.22 0.17 2.32
N SER A 295 -2.21 1.02 2.24
CA SER A 295 -2.04 2.14 3.18
C SER A 295 -1.82 3.49 2.52
N CYS A 296 -1.23 3.54 1.33
CA CYS A 296 -0.91 4.81 0.68
C CYS A 296 -2.17 5.62 0.39
N LEU A 297 -2.12 6.91 0.76
CA LEU A 297 -3.22 7.83 0.47
C LEU A 297 -3.51 7.93 -1.03
N ALA A 298 -2.47 8.17 -1.84
CA ALA A 298 -2.63 8.39 -3.27
C ALA A 298 -3.20 7.16 -4.00
N LEU A 299 -2.68 5.95 -3.69
CA LEU A 299 -3.16 4.69 -4.27
C LEU A 299 -4.61 4.41 -3.87
N ARG A 300 -4.95 4.61 -2.60
CA ARG A 300 -6.32 4.43 -2.07
C ARG A 300 -7.32 5.42 -2.68
N LEU A 301 -6.90 6.65 -2.95
CA LEU A 301 -7.77 7.63 -3.61
C LEU A 301 -8.17 7.19 -5.02
N GLY A 302 -7.23 6.64 -5.78
CA GLY A 302 -7.51 6.05 -7.09
C GLY A 302 -8.59 4.98 -7.03
N GLU A 303 -8.56 4.14 -6.00
CA GLU A 303 -9.54 3.10 -5.77
C GLU A 303 -10.87 3.65 -5.23
N TYR A 304 -10.85 4.44 -4.15
CA TYR A 304 -12.05 4.94 -3.48
C TYR A 304 -12.95 5.76 -4.40
N PHE A 305 -12.34 6.56 -5.26
CA PHE A 305 -13.08 7.46 -6.16
C PHE A 305 -13.12 6.95 -7.60
N ASN A 306 -12.66 5.70 -7.81
CA ASN A 306 -12.54 5.13 -9.15
C ASN A 306 -11.86 6.11 -10.14
N ALA A 307 -10.77 6.72 -9.67
CA ALA A 307 -10.02 7.75 -10.38
C ALA A 307 -8.56 7.30 -10.62
N PRO A 308 -8.32 6.29 -11.47
CA PRO A 308 -6.97 5.77 -11.73
C PRO A 308 -6.02 6.81 -12.36
N ASP A 309 -6.58 7.90 -12.87
CA ASP A 309 -5.84 9.05 -13.36
C ASP A 309 -5.21 9.93 -12.25
N MET A 310 -5.54 9.68 -10.99
CA MET A 310 -4.82 10.27 -9.84
C MET A 310 -3.38 9.78 -9.77
N LEU A 311 -3.09 8.65 -10.38
CA LEU A 311 -1.79 8.04 -10.50
C LEU A 311 -1.45 7.86 -11.97
N ARG A 312 -0.41 8.50 -12.43
CA ARG A 312 0.04 8.42 -13.80
C ARG A 312 1.40 7.76 -13.92
N THR A 313 1.66 7.21 -15.07
CA THR A 313 3.00 6.77 -15.47
C THR A 313 3.14 6.94 -16.97
N ASN A 314 4.35 7.22 -17.42
CA ASN A 314 4.70 7.23 -18.85
C ASN A 314 5.09 5.83 -19.37
N TYR A 315 5.05 4.83 -18.48
CA TYR A 315 5.47 3.47 -18.78
C TYR A 315 4.27 2.56 -18.97
N VAL A 316 4.42 1.58 -19.83
CA VAL A 316 3.41 0.55 -20.10
C VAL A 316 3.99 -0.81 -19.75
N ALA A 317 3.30 -1.56 -18.89
CA ALA A 317 3.67 -2.93 -18.59
C ALA A 317 3.50 -3.83 -19.83
N LYS A 318 4.58 -4.51 -20.25
CA LYS A 318 4.59 -5.48 -21.34
C LYS A 318 4.85 -6.87 -20.80
N VAL A 319 4.02 -7.83 -21.20
CA VAL A 319 4.22 -9.24 -20.89
C VAL A 319 5.04 -9.91 -21.98
N GLU A 320 6.14 -10.55 -21.60
CA GLU A 320 6.92 -11.41 -22.50
C GLU A 320 6.19 -12.75 -22.67
N ARG A 321 5.47 -12.89 -23.78
CA ARG A 321 4.60 -14.04 -24.05
C ARG A 321 5.31 -15.39 -23.96
N ASP A 322 6.57 -15.44 -24.38
CA ASP A 322 7.36 -16.68 -24.39
C ASP A 322 7.76 -17.14 -22.98
N LYS A 323 7.85 -16.19 -22.03
CA LYS A 323 8.14 -16.46 -20.62
C LYS A 323 6.87 -16.57 -19.76
N CYS A 324 5.76 -16.03 -20.25
CA CYS A 324 4.51 -15.99 -19.50
C CYS A 324 3.88 -17.38 -19.42
N VAL A 325 3.60 -17.82 -18.20
CA VAL A 325 2.90 -19.08 -17.91
C VAL A 325 1.42 -18.86 -17.55
N ALA A 326 0.90 -17.64 -17.69
CA ALA A 326 -0.47 -17.25 -17.40
C ALA A 326 -0.95 -17.59 -15.96
N CYS A 327 -0.05 -17.57 -14.99
CA CYS A 327 -0.37 -17.90 -13.58
C CYS A 327 -1.24 -16.84 -12.89
N GLY A 328 -1.27 -15.60 -13.40
CA GLY A 328 -2.04 -14.50 -12.80
C GLY A 328 -1.37 -13.77 -11.65
N LEU A 329 -0.24 -14.24 -11.10
CA LEU A 329 0.42 -13.62 -9.95
C LEU A 329 0.73 -12.12 -10.17
N CYS A 330 1.15 -11.75 -11.37
CA CYS A 330 1.41 -10.34 -11.69
C CYS A 330 0.14 -9.47 -11.67
N VAL A 331 -1.02 -10.05 -11.99
CA VAL A 331 -2.32 -9.37 -11.92
C VAL A 331 -2.76 -9.23 -10.47
N ASP A 332 -2.67 -10.31 -9.70
CA ASP A 332 -3.08 -10.36 -8.30
C ASP A 332 -2.20 -9.43 -7.41
N ASN A 333 -0.91 -9.30 -7.75
CA ASN A 333 0.03 -8.46 -7.00
C ASN A 333 0.17 -7.02 -7.52
N CYS A 334 -0.38 -6.70 -8.71
CA CYS A 334 -0.24 -5.37 -9.27
C CYS A 334 -1.16 -4.36 -8.57
N GLN A 335 -0.60 -3.59 -7.66
CA GLN A 335 -1.32 -2.57 -6.89
C GLN A 335 -1.88 -1.43 -7.77
N MET A 336 -1.38 -1.29 -9.00
CA MET A 336 -1.80 -0.28 -9.96
C MET A 336 -2.84 -0.79 -10.96
N GLY A 337 -3.18 -2.09 -10.94
CA GLY A 337 -4.07 -2.70 -11.93
C GLY A 337 -3.57 -2.56 -13.38
N ALA A 338 -2.24 -2.48 -13.56
CA ALA A 338 -1.62 -2.28 -14.89
C ALA A 338 -1.69 -3.51 -15.79
N LEU A 339 -1.88 -4.68 -15.19
CA LEU A 339 -1.96 -5.97 -15.88
C LEU A 339 -3.34 -6.58 -15.67
N LYS A 340 -3.86 -7.21 -16.69
CA LYS A 340 -5.14 -7.95 -16.64
C LYS A 340 -4.97 -9.30 -17.33
N LEU A 341 -5.64 -10.33 -16.80
CA LEU A 341 -5.77 -11.59 -17.51
C LEU A 341 -6.72 -11.37 -18.71
N GLY A 342 -6.28 -11.75 -19.89
CA GLY A 342 -7.09 -11.62 -21.09
C GLY A 342 -8.15 -12.73 -21.17
N THR A 343 -9.35 -12.39 -21.66
CA THR A 343 -10.46 -13.33 -21.91
C THR A 343 -10.35 -14.08 -23.24
N LYS A 344 -9.27 -13.84 -24.03
CA LYS A 344 -9.17 -14.31 -25.43
C LYS A 344 -8.49 -15.68 -25.58
N LEU A 345 -8.63 -16.60 -24.66
CA LEU A 345 -8.00 -17.93 -24.82
C LEU A 345 -8.64 -18.79 -25.93
N CYS A 346 -9.86 -18.47 -26.40
CA CYS A 346 -10.59 -19.28 -27.36
C CYS A 346 -11.23 -18.50 -28.52
N ALA A 347 -10.93 -17.21 -28.70
CA ALA A 347 -11.50 -16.47 -29.83
C ALA A 347 -10.78 -16.80 -31.13
N LYS A 348 -11.49 -17.40 -32.08
CA LYS A 348 -10.99 -17.66 -33.44
C LYS A 348 -10.74 -16.39 -34.27
N ASN A 349 -11.14 -15.22 -33.78
CA ASN A 349 -10.96 -13.95 -34.45
C ASN A 349 -9.93 -13.10 -33.68
N GLU A 350 -8.83 -12.82 -34.36
CA GLU A 350 -7.79 -11.88 -33.90
C GLU A 350 -8.27 -10.41 -34.03
N GLU A 351 -9.30 -10.02 -33.33
CA GLU A 351 -9.48 -8.60 -33.07
C GLU A 351 -8.40 -8.18 -32.06
N LYS A 352 -7.43 -7.41 -32.55
CA LYS A 352 -6.47 -6.75 -31.67
C LYS A 352 -7.27 -5.94 -30.64
N PRO A 353 -6.98 -6.08 -29.33
CA PRO A 353 -7.54 -5.15 -28.35
C PRO A 353 -7.26 -3.73 -28.85
N ALA A 354 -8.24 -2.85 -28.77
CA ALA A 354 -8.02 -1.44 -29.01
C ALA A 354 -6.83 -1.02 -28.14
N GLU A 355 -5.82 -0.40 -28.77
CA GLU A 355 -4.72 0.16 -27.99
C GLU A 355 -5.33 1.07 -26.93
N PRO A 356 -4.91 0.97 -25.65
CA PRO A 356 -5.41 1.88 -24.64
C PRO A 356 -5.15 3.29 -25.16
N GLN A 357 -6.20 4.06 -25.32
CA GLN A 357 -6.05 5.48 -25.65
C GLN A 357 -5.35 6.10 -24.45
N LEU A 358 -4.06 6.32 -24.59
CA LEU A 358 -3.30 7.15 -23.67
C LEU A 358 -3.99 8.52 -23.72
N THR A 359 -4.51 8.96 -22.58
CA THR A 359 -4.94 10.34 -22.43
C THR A 359 -3.76 11.23 -22.82
N PRO A 360 -3.92 12.16 -23.78
CA PRO A 360 -2.82 13.03 -24.20
C PRO A 360 -2.20 13.68 -22.96
N MET A 361 -0.89 13.70 -22.87
CA MET A 361 -0.13 14.47 -21.87
C MET A 361 -0.24 15.96 -22.16
N ASP A 362 -1.46 16.43 -22.37
CA ASP A 362 -1.73 17.83 -22.58
C ASP A 362 -1.85 18.51 -21.21
N SER A 363 -0.77 19.19 -20.84
CA SER A 363 -0.63 19.92 -19.58
C SER A 363 -1.45 21.21 -19.53
N LEU A 364 -2.09 21.61 -20.63
CA LEU A 364 -2.91 22.81 -20.68
C LEU A 364 -4.30 22.54 -20.08
N TRP A 365 -4.60 23.27 -19.06
CA TRP A 365 -5.87 23.28 -18.37
C TRP A 365 -6.97 24.00 -19.14
N GLY A 366 -8.14 23.38 -19.27
CA GLY A 366 -9.34 24.00 -19.78
C GLY A 366 -10.60 23.37 -19.16
N LYS A 367 -11.69 24.12 -19.11
CA LYS A 367 -12.99 23.60 -18.64
C LYS A 367 -13.50 22.43 -19.47
N ASP A 368 -13.07 22.38 -20.73
CA ASP A 368 -13.33 21.32 -21.70
C ASP A 368 -12.63 19.99 -21.38
N LYS A 369 -11.59 20.00 -20.53
CA LYS A 369 -10.87 18.82 -20.10
C LYS A 369 -11.38 18.26 -18.77
N TYR A 370 -12.29 18.95 -18.13
CA TYR A 370 -12.95 18.50 -16.91
C TYR A 370 -14.11 17.56 -17.25
N ASN A 371 -13.98 16.30 -16.92
CA ASN A 371 -15.04 15.32 -17.10
C ASN A 371 -15.47 14.76 -15.73
N VAL A 372 -16.58 15.27 -15.21
CA VAL A 372 -17.17 14.81 -13.95
C VAL A 372 -17.54 13.32 -14.04
N ASP A 373 -18.06 12.91 -15.20
CA ASP A 373 -18.49 11.53 -15.42
C ASP A 373 -17.33 10.54 -15.47
N TYR A 374 -16.16 11.01 -15.84
CA TYR A 374 -14.94 10.20 -15.87
C TYR A 374 -14.61 9.58 -14.51
N ARG A 375 -14.91 10.28 -13.41
CA ARG A 375 -14.62 9.83 -12.05
C ARG A 375 -15.81 9.19 -11.34
N THR A 376 -17.02 9.55 -11.74
CA THR A 376 -18.25 9.09 -11.09
C THR A 376 -18.87 7.88 -11.75
N ASN A 377 -18.69 7.69 -13.07
CA ASN A 377 -19.32 6.66 -13.88
C ASN A 377 -18.38 5.51 -14.28
N ARG A 378 -17.15 5.47 -13.81
CA ARG A 378 -16.31 4.29 -14.02
C ARG A 378 -16.91 3.13 -13.23
N SER A 379 -17.62 2.25 -13.92
CA SER A 379 -17.89 0.93 -13.40
C SER A 379 -16.56 0.28 -13.01
N LYS A 380 -16.46 -0.30 -11.81
CA LYS A 380 -15.41 -1.29 -11.55
C LYS A 380 -15.46 -2.23 -12.74
N VAL A 381 -14.38 -2.29 -13.49
CA VAL A 381 -14.23 -3.37 -14.47
C VAL A 381 -14.31 -4.62 -13.60
N ALA A 382 -15.38 -5.40 -13.80
CA ALA A 382 -15.50 -6.69 -13.15
C ALA A 382 -14.16 -7.42 -13.39
N GLU A 383 -13.73 -8.20 -12.44
CA GLU A 383 -12.56 -9.10 -12.61
C GLU A 383 -12.93 -10.12 -13.70
N GLU A 384 -13.01 -9.65 -14.93
CA GLU A 384 -13.27 -10.47 -16.10
C GLU A 384 -11.96 -11.11 -16.51
N GLY A 385 -11.98 -12.43 -16.72
CA GLY A 385 -10.89 -13.19 -17.30
C GLY A 385 -10.10 -14.10 -16.37
N THR A 386 -10.65 -14.41 -15.20
CA THR A 386 -10.13 -15.51 -14.38
C THR A 386 -10.58 -16.85 -14.98
N ALA A 387 -9.65 -17.80 -15.15
CA ALA A 387 -9.98 -19.11 -15.67
C ALA A 387 -11.02 -19.82 -14.76
N PRO A 388 -12.08 -20.47 -15.33
CA PRO A 388 -13.08 -21.16 -14.54
C PRO A 388 -12.49 -22.18 -13.56
N CYS A 389 -11.45 -22.89 -13.96
CA CYS A 389 -10.76 -23.83 -13.09
C CYS A 389 -10.08 -23.18 -11.87
N LYS A 390 -9.61 -21.95 -11.96
CA LYS A 390 -9.11 -21.18 -10.80
C LYS A 390 -10.28 -20.73 -9.92
N MET A 391 -11.37 -20.28 -10.50
CA MET A 391 -12.54 -19.78 -9.77
C MET A 391 -13.25 -20.88 -8.96
N GLU A 392 -13.39 -22.06 -9.54
CA GLU A 392 -14.02 -23.20 -8.88
C GLU A 392 -13.12 -23.88 -7.83
N CYS A 393 -11.83 -23.58 -7.85
CA CYS A 393 -10.93 -24.08 -6.81
C CYS A 393 -11.13 -23.28 -5.52
N PRO A 394 -11.52 -23.88 -4.39
CA PRO A 394 -11.70 -23.15 -3.13
C PRO A 394 -10.42 -22.44 -2.61
N ALA A 395 -9.25 -22.93 -3.01
CA ALA A 395 -7.96 -22.33 -2.69
C ALA A 395 -7.48 -21.35 -3.79
N HIS A 396 -8.24 -21.15 -4.87
CA HIS A 396 -7.88 -20.29 -6.00
C HIS A 396 -6.49 -20.55 -6.58
N ILE A 397 -6.04 -21.81 -6.60
CA ILE A 397 -4.72 -22.20 -7.11
C ILE A 397 -4.58 -21.74 -8.57
N PRO A 398 -3.44 -21.16 -8.98
CA PRO A 398 -3.21 -20.73 -10.36
C PRO A 398 -2.99 -21.90 -11.31
N VAL A 399 -4.09 -22.61 -11.63
CA VAL A 399 -4.12 -23.89 -12.37
C VAL A 399 -3.39 -23.80 -13.70
N GLN A 400 -3.67 -22.79 -14.50
CA GLN A 400 -3.04 -22.62 -15.81
C GLN A 400 -1.52 -22.48 -15.70
N GLY A 401 -1.04 -21.79 -14.67
CA GLY A 401 0.37 -21.54 -14.43
C GLY A 401 1.14 -22.82 -14.14
N TYR A 402 0.69 -23.61 -13.15
CA TYR A 402 1.44 -24.83 -12.81
C TYR A 402 1.36 -25.91 -13.89
N ILE A 403 0.24 -26.00 -14.63
CA ILE A 403 0.14 -26.90 -15.78
C ILE A 403 1.13 -26.50 -16.89
N LYS A 404 1.23 -25.20 -17.18
CA LYS A 404 2.20 -24.70 -18.16
C LYS A 404 3.64 -24.95 -17.74
N LEU A 405 3.97 -24.72 -16.48
CA LEU A 405 5.30 -25.04 -15.93
C LEU A 405 5.59 -26.55 -16.01
N ALA A 406 4.63 -27.39 -15.64
CA ALA A 406 4.76 -28.84 -15.74
C ALA A 406 4.98 -29.30 -17.19
N SER A 407 4.27 -28.72 -18.17
CA SER A 407 4.46 -29.02 -19.59
C SER A 407 5.85 -28.66 -20.10
N GLN A 408 6.57 -27.77 -19.41
CA GLN A 408 7.94 -27.38 -19.69
C GLN A 408 8.98 -28.18 -18.89
N GLY A 409 8.55 -29.16 -18.07
CA GLY A 409 9.43 -29.91 -17.17
C GLY A 409 9.90 -29.14 -15.94
N ARG A 410 9.37 -27.95 -15.68
CA ARG A 410 9.73 -27.05 -14.55
C ARG A 410 8.90 -27.41 -13.31
N TYR A 411 9.06 -28.63 -12.81
CA TYR A 411 8.20 -29.18 -11.76
C TYR A 411 8.38 -28.47 -10.40
N LEU A 412 9.61 -28.05 -10.07
CA LEU A 412 9.86 -27.34 -8.81
C LEU A 412 9.15 -25.98 -8.78
N GLU A 413 9.22 -25.23 -9.85
CA GLU A 413 8.53 -23.94 -9.96
C GLU A 413 7.00 -24.11 -10.03
N ALA A 414 6.52 -25.21 -10.63
CA ALA A 414 5.11 -25.55 -10.60
C ALA A 414 4.64 -25.86 -9.18
N LEU A 415 5.44 -26.57 -8.40
CA LEU A 415 5.17 -26.87 -6.99
C LEU A 415 5.18 -25.60 -6.12
N GLU A 416 6.16 -24.73 -6.30
CA GLU A 416 6.23 -23.43 -5.64
C GLU A 416 4.96 -22.62 -5.88
N LEU A 417 4.51 -22.58 -7.15
CA LEU A 417 3.29 -21.89 -7.53
C LEU A 417 2.04 -22.52 -6.90
N ILE A 418 1.96 -23.84 -6.78
CA ILE A 418 0.87 -24.52 -6.07
C ILE A 418 0.91 -24.19 -4.57
N LYS A 419 2.09 -24.27 -3.94
CA LYS A 419 2.26 -24.07 -2.49
C LYS A 419 2.05 -22.63 -2.06
N SER A 420 1.98 -21.66 -2.98
CA SER A 420 1.56 -20.28 -2.66
C SER A 420 0.11 -20.23 -2.15
N GLU A 421 -0.78 -21.09 -2.67
CA GLU A 421 -2.20 -21.12 -2.35
C GLU A 421 -2.68 -22.44 -1.71
N ASN A 422 -1.88 -23.49 -1.79
CA ASN A 422 -2.21 -24.80 -1.24
C ASN A 422 -0.99 -25.45 -0.57
N PRO A 423 -0.93 -25.47 0.77
CA PRO A 423 0.23 -25.98 1.50
C PRO A 423 0.39 -27.52 1.42
N PHE A 424 -0.67 -28.26 1.01
CA PHE A 424 -0.71 -29.73 1.01
C PHE A 424 -1.07 -30.30 -0.37
N PRO A 425 -0.29 -30.05 -1.42
CA PRO A 425 -0.62 -30.49 -2.78
C PRO A 425 -0.67 -32.01 -2.94
N ALA A 426 0.16 -32.77 -2.24
CA ALA A 426 0.16 -34.24 -2.30
C ALA A 426 -1.08 -34.85 -1.64
N VAL A 427 -1.51 -34.29 -0.51
CA VAL A 427 -2.77 -34.67 0.14
C VAL A 427 -3.95 -34.34 -0.75
N CYS A 428 -4.02 -33.08 -1.21
CA CYS A 428 -5.13 -32.62 -2.06
C CYS A 428 -5.21 -33.42 -3.37
N GLY A 429 -4.08 -33.79 -3.99
CA GLY A 429 -4.06 -34.61 -5.20
C GLY A 429 -4.60 -36.04 -5.02
N ARG A 430 -4.87 -36.45 -3.77
CA ARG A 430 -5.42 -37.78 -3.44
C ARG A 430 -6.88 -37.75 -3.02
N ILE A 431 -7.35 -36.62 -2.47
CA ILE A 431 -8.70 -36.54 -1.86
C ILE A 431 -9.58 -35.41 -2.40
N CYS A 432 -9.09 -34.62 -3.35
CA CYS A 432 -9.84 -33.51 -3.94
C CYS A 432 -11.10 -33.99 -4.67
N ASN A 433 -12.15 -33.20 -4.64
CA ASN A 433 -13.40 -33.45 -5.39
C ASN A 433 -13.34 -32.98 -6.85
N ARG A 434 -12.23 -32.32 -7.28
CA ARG A 434 -11.94 -31.97 -8.68
C ARG A 434 -12.91 -30.97 -9.33
N ALA A 435 -13.55 -30.09 -8.55
CA ALA A 435 -14.48 -29.08 -9.10
C ALA A 435 -13.87 -28.24 -10.24
N CYS A 436 -12.55 -28.04 -10.23
CA CYS A 436 -11.85 -27.34 -11.31
C CYS A 436 -11.86 -28.11 -12.66
N GLU A 437 -11.96 -29.44 -12.63
CA GLU A 437 -12.09 -30.27 -13.83
C GLU A 437 -13.52 -30.20 -14.38
N ASP A 438 -14.52 -30.20 -13.49
CA ASP A 438 -15.93 -30.05 -13.86
C ASP A 438 -16.20 -28.70 -14.56
N ALA A 439 -15.48 -27.63 -14.14
CA ALA A 439 -15.56 -26.30 -14.73
C ALA A 439 -14.62 -26.06 -15.92
N CYS A 440 -13.88 -27.08 -16.32
CA CYS A 440 -12.89 -26.92 -17.39
C CYS A 440 -13.57 -26.72 -18.75
N THR A 441 -13.38 -25.53 -19.36
CA THR A 441 -13.95 -25.20 -20.69
C THR A 441 -13.47 -26.09 -21.83
N ARG A 442 -12.38 -26.85 -21.63
CA ARG A 442 -11.96 -27.86 -22.61
C ARG A 442 -12.97 -29.01 -22.68
N GLY A 443 -13.64 -29.33 -21.57
CA GLY A 443 -14.72 -30.30 -21.55
C GLY A 443 -15.89 -30.02 -22.48
N ASP A 444 -16.05 -28.74 -22.94
CA ASP A 444 -17.03 -28.35 -23.95
C ASP A 444 -16.59 -28.74 -25.37
N ILE A 445 -15.33 -29.15 -25.55
CA ILE A 445 -14.73 -29.48 -26.86
C ILE A 445 -14.43 -30.97 -26.97
N ASP A 446 -13.75 -31.51 -25.96
CA ASP A 446 -13.37 -32.92 -25.85
C ASP A 446 -13.45 -33.37 -24.37
N ASP A 447 -12.33 -33.66 -23.71
CA ASP A 447 -12.27 -34.04 -22.31
C ASP A 447 -11.65 -32.94 -21.44
N PRO A 448 -12.11 -32.73 -20.19
CA PRO A 448 -11.46 -31.84 -19.24
C PRO A 448 -9.97 -32.20 -19.07
N ILE A 449 -9.15 -31.19 -18.81
CA ILE A 449 -7.76 -31.42 -18.41
C ILE A 449 -7.74 -32.13 -17.06
N ALA A 450 -6.95 -33.19 -16.92
CA ALA A 450 -6.74 -33.91 -15.65
C ALA A 450 -5.93 -33.06 -14.66
N ILE A 451 -6.52 -31.98 -14.19
CA ILE A 451 -5.88 -30.90 -13.41
C ILE A 451 -5.34 -31.43 -12.08
N ASP A 452 -6.15 -32.25 -11.39
CA ASP A 452 -5.77 -32.79 -10.10
C ASP A 452 -4.68 -33.86 -10.21
N ASP A 453 -4.76 -34.70 -11.24
CA ASP A 453 -3.73 -35.72 -11.48
C ASP A 453 -2.38 -35.08 -11.85
N ILE A 454 -2.37 -33.96 -12.59
CA ILE A 454 -1.15 -33.19 -12.87
C ILE A 454 -0.60 -32.60 -11.55
N LYS A 455 -1.44 -32.03 -10.71
CA LYS A 455 -1.05 -31.53 -9.38
C LYS A 455 -0.45 -32.63 -8.51
N LYS A 456 -1.13 -33.79 -8.47
CA LYS A 456 -0.64 -34.99 -7.79
C LYS A 456 0.74 -35.41 -8.29
N PHE A 457 0.89 -35.49 -9.62
CA PHE A 457 2.17 -35.86 -10.24
C PHE A 457 3.31 -34.90 -9.84
N ILE A 458 3.05 -33.58 -9.85
CA ILE A 458 4.05 -32.57 -9.44
C ILE A 458 4.44 -32.81 -7.96
N ALA A 459 3.46 -33.01 -7.08
CA ALA A 459 3.72 -33.26 -5.68
C ALA A 459 4.44 -34.60 -5.43
N ASP A 460 4.08 -35.65 -6.16
CA ASP A 460 4.73 -36.97 -6.06
C ASP A 460 6.21 -36.91 -6.55
N LYS A 461 6.55 -36.01 -7.47
CA LYS A 461 7.94 -35.72 -7.84
C LYS A 461 8.75 -35.16 -6.67
N GLU A 462 8.16 -34.29 -5.86
CA GLU A 462 8.79 -33.79 -4.64
C GLU A 462 8.94 -34.90 -3.59
N LEU A 463 7.87 -35.70 -3.39
CA LEU A 463 7.89 -36.81 -2.44
C LEU A 463 8.99 -37.84 -2.75
N ALA A 464 9.29 -38.04 -4.04
CA ALA A 464 10.34 -38.93 -4.51
C ALA A 464 11.74 -38.30 -4.50
N ALA A 465 11.86 -37.01 -4.26
CA ALA A 465 13.13 -36.31 -4.20
C ALA A 465 13.80 -36.44 -2.83
N GLU A 466 15.12 -36.32 -2.79
CA GLU A 466 15.88 -36.33 -1.51
C GLU A 466 15.64 -35.08 -0.65
N THR A 467 15.21 -33.96 -1.29
CA THR A 467 14.99 -32.68 -0.65
C THR A 467 13.56 -32.21 -0.84
N ARG A 468 13.01 -31.57 0.19
CA ARG A 468 11.69 -30.95 0.15
C ARG A 468 11.77 -29.50 -0.25
N PHE A 469 10.73 -29.01 -0.92
CA PHE A 469 10.54 -27.58 -1.13
C PHE A 469 9.99 -26.95 0.15
N VAL A 470 10.82 -26.16 0.82
CA VAL A 470 10.43 -25.33 1.95
C VAL A 470 10.35 -23.87 1.48
N PRO A 471 9.18 -23.23 1.56
CA PRO A 471 9.04 -21.84 1.14
C PRO A 471 9.99 -20.92 1.89
N LYS A 472 10.50 -19.92 1.19
CA LYS A 472 11.24 -18.83 1.84
C LYS A 472 10.25 -17.99 2.66
N MET A 473 10.73 -17.47 3.80
CA MET A 473 9.96 -16.52 4.58
C MET A 473 9.59 -15.30 3.74
N LEU A 474 8.31 -15.04 3.58
CA LEU A 474 7.77 -13.89 2.86
C LEU A 474 7.67 -12.65 3.74
N ASN A 475 8.29 -12.69 4.92
CA ASN A 475 8.33 -11.56 5.82
C ASN A 475 9.10 -10.40 5.19
N GLN A 476 8.41 -9.31 5.02
CA GLN A 476 8.89 -8.10 4.37
C GLN A 476 10.00 -7.38 5.15
N THR A 477 10.22 -7.75 6.40
CA THR A 477 11.30 -7.21 7.23
C THR A 477 12.60 -8.03 7.11
N GLY A 478 12.54 -9.21 6.49
CA GLY A 478 13.63 -10.20 6.47
C GLY A 478 13.98 -10.77 7.85
N LYS A 479 13.15 -10.46 8.88
CA LYS A 479 13.35 -10.92 10.26
C LYS A 479 12.05 -11.52 10.80
N PRO A 480 12.12 -12.62 11.57
CA PRO A 480 10.92 -13.17 12.21
C PRO A 480 10.21 -12.15 13.10
N PHE A 481 8.90 -12.23 13.17
CA PHE A 481 8.12 -11.46 14.14
C PHE A 481 8.38 -11.98 15.57
N THR A 482 8.22 -11.11 16.55
CA THR A 482 8.37 -11.48 17.97
C THR A 482 7.08 -12.03 18.59
N ASN A 483 5.94 -11.77 17.94
CA ASN A 483 4.61 -12.19 18.40
C ASN A 483 4.46 -13.71 18.22
N LYS A 484 4.31 -14.44 19.31
CA LYS A 484 4.05 -15.88 19.29
C LYS A 484 2.57 -16.14 19.00
N ILE A 485 2.31 -17.08 18.09
CA ILE A 485 0.95 -17.45 17.70
C ILE A 485 0.67 -18.88 18.18
N ALA A 486 -0.45 -19.06 18.87
CA ALA A 486 -0.97 -20.37 19.23
C ALA A 486 -2.09 -20.77 18.26
N VAL A 487 -1.96 -21.94 17.64
CA VAL A 487 -3.00 -22.54 16.80
C VAL A 487 -3.58 -23.74 17.57
N ILE A 488 -4.88 -23.73 17.81
CA ILE A 488 -5.58 -24.78 18.56
C ILE A 488 -6.21 -25.77 17.58
N GLY A 489 -5.74 -27.00 17.62
CA GLY A 489 -6.11 -28.10 16.73
C GLY A 489 -5.15 -28.32 15.56
N GLY A 490 -4.53 -29.49 15.51
CA GLY A 490 -3.59 -29.92 14.46
C GLY A 490 -4.26 -30.63 13.27
N GLY A 491 -5.53 -30.32 12.98
CA GLY A 491 -6.22 -30.83 11.78
C GLY A 491 -5.84 -30.01 10.52
N PRO A 492 -6.40 -30.35 9.33
CA PRO A 492 -6.05 -29.70 8.06
C PRO A 492 -6.12 -28.16 8.11
N SER A 493 -7.15 -27.62 8.75
CA SER A 493 -7.35 -26.17 8.89
C SER A 493 -6.26 -25.53 9.75
N GLY A 494 -5.97 -26.12 10.93
CA GLY A 494 -4.92 -25.61 11.81
C GLY A 494 -3.53 -25.72 11.20
N LEU A 495 -3.25 -26.83 10.51
CA LEU A 495 -1.98 -27.00 9.78
C LEU A 495 -1.82 -25.98 8.64
N SER A 496 -2.88 -25.71 7.87
CA SER A 496 -2.86 -24.67 6.83
C SER A 496 -2.64 -23.28 7.42
N CYS A 497 -3.34 -22.96 8.52
CA CYS A 497 -3.14 -21.71 9.25
C CYS A 497 -1.68 -21.57 9.73
N ALA A 498 -1.14 -22.61 10.35
CA ALA A 498 0.24 -22.63 10.83
C ALA A 498 1.26 -22.46 9.72
N TYR A 499 1.03 -23.09 8.55
CA TYR A 499 1.89 -22.94 7.38
C TYR A 499 1.97 -21.50 6.93
N TYR A 500 0.84 -20.84 6.67
CA TYR A 500 0.86 -19.45 6.16
C TYR A 500 1.40 -18.44 7.19
N LEU A 501 1.15 -18.68 8.48
CA LEU A 501 1.71 -17.83 9.53
C LEU A 501 3.24 -18.00 9.64
N ALA A 502 3.73 -19.22 9.54
CA ALA A 502 5.17 -19.51 9.56
C ALA A 502 5.87 -18.93 8.31
N VAL A 503 5.29 -19.08 7.12
CA VAL A 503 5.78 -18.46 5.89
C VAL A 503 5.82 -16.94 6.01
N LYS A 504 4.86 -16.32 6.72
CA LYS A 504 4.89 -14.88 7.03
C LYS A 504 5.91 -14.50 8.10
N GLY A 505 6.55 -15.47 8.77
CA GLY A 505 7.60 -15.24 9.75
C GLY A 505 7.14 -15.13 11.19
N TYR A 506 5.94 -15.60 11.52
CA TYR A 506 5.49 -15.71 12.91
C TYR A 506 6.01 -16.99 13.56
N PRO A 507 6.50 -16.95 14.80
CA PRO A 507 6.73 -18.15 15.60
C PRO A 507 5.37 -18.80 15.95
N VAL A 508 5.13 -19.99 15.43
CA VAL A 508 3.84 -20.69 15.57
C VAL A 508 3.99 -21.95 16.42
N THR A 509 3.11 -22.13 17.39
CA THR A 509 2.94 -23.38 18.14
C THR A 509 1.54 -23.94 17.91
N VAL A 510 1.44 -25.17 17.41
CA VAL A 510 0.19 -25.89 17.22
C VAL A 510 -0.05 -26.79 18.43
N PHE A 511 -1.18 -26.61 19.11
CA PHE A 511 -1.64 -27.45 20.20
C PHE A 511 -2.66 -28.46 19.67
N GLU A 512 -2.41 -29.73 19.89
CA GLU A 512 -3.28 -30.83 19.44
C GLU A 512 -3.67 -31.73 20.63
N LYS A 513 -4.97 -31.95 20.80
CA LYS A 513 -5.51 -32.79 21.85
C LYS A 513 -5.06 -34.25 21.72
N GLY A 514 -4.95 -34.72 20.49
CA GLY A 514 -4.53 -36.08 20.20
C GLY A 514 -3.01 -36.27 20.32
N ASP A 515 -2.60 -37.51 20.19
CA ASP A 515 -1.19 -37.93 20.20
C ASP A 515 -0.42 -37.58 18.93
N LYS A 516 -1.13 -37.24 17.83
CA LYS A 516 -0.58 -36.87 16.52
C LYS A 516 -1.39 -35.78 15.85
N VAL A 517 -0.71 -34.90 15.12
CA VAL A 517 -1.33 -33.95 14.22
C VAL A 517 -1.84 -34.60 12.94
N GLY A 518 -2.60 -33.84 12.14
CA GLY A 518 -3.22 -34.27 10.89
C GLY A 518 -4.74 -34.50 11.00
N GLY A 519 -5.28 -34.63 12.21
CA GLY A 519 -6.72 -34.76 12.44
C GLY A 519 -7.37 -35.86 11.61
N MET A 520 -8.35 -35.54 10.78
CA MET A 520 -9.03 -36.54 9.92
C MET A 520 -8.10 -37.19 8.88
N LEU A 521 -7.07 -36.50 8.42
CA LEU A 521 -6.11 -37.01 7.42
C LEU A 521 -5.36 -38.24 7.96
N THR A 522 -5.01 -38.20 9.25
CA THR A 522 -4.25 -39.27 9.90
C THR A 522 -5.13 -40.35 10.56
N ARG A 523 -6.27 -39.94 11.11
CA ARG A 523 -7.09 -40.81 11.98
C ARG A 523 -8.28 -41.47 11.30
N ILE A 524 -8.92 -40.76 10.34
CA ILE A 524 -10.20 -41.19 9.77
C ILE A 524 -10.04 -41.72 8.34
N LEU A 525 -9.29 -40.99 7.48
CA LEU A 525 -9.11 -41.42 6.09
C LEU A 525 -8.32 -42.73 6.02
N PRO A 526 -8.83 -43.76 5.30
CA PRO A 526 -8.13 -45.04 5.15
C PRO A 526 -6.82 -44.88 4.35
N SER A 527 -5.81 -45.69 4.69
CA SER A 527 -4.48 -45.61 4.04
C SER A 527 -4.51 -45.93 2.54
N PHE A 528 -5.50 -46.70 2.07
CA PHE A 528 -5.66 -46.93 0.63
C PHE A 528 -6.16 -45.71 -0.14
N ARG A 529 -6.76 -44.71 0.54
CA ARG A 529 -7.22 -43.46 -0.06
C ARG A 529 -6.18 -42.34 0.12
N LEU A 530 -5.52 -42.30 1.28
CA LEU A 530 -4.49 -41.34 1.63
C LEU A 530 -3.43 -42.02 2.48
N GLU A 531 -2.27 -42.23 1.92
CA GLU A 531 -1.11 -42.82 2.56
C GLU A 531 -0.65 -41.93 3.74
N LYS A 532 -0.34 -42.53 4.88
CA LYS A 532 -0.01 -41.78 6.09
C LYS A 532 1.37 -41.15 6.05
N ASP A 533 2.30 -41.75 5.34
CA ASP A 533 3.63 -41.22 5.05
C ASP A 533 3.58 -39.96 4.17
N VAL A 534 2.63 -39.88 3.24
CA VAL A 534 2.38 -38.68 2.44
C VAL A 534 1.93 -37.51 3.33
N VAL A 535 1.01 -37.76 4.26
CA VAL A 535 0.55 -36.74 5.21
C VAL A 535 1.70 -36.25 6.10
N GLU A 536 2.48 -37.19 6.63
CA GLU A 536 3.61 -36.88 7.49
C GLU A 536 4.68 -36.06 6.74
N ALA A 537 4.97 -36.45 5.50
CA ALA A 537 5.93 -35.75 4.67
C ALA A 537 5.54 -34.27 4.39
N GLU A 538 4.26 -33.96 4.23
CA GLU A 538 3.80 -32.57 4.07
C GLU A 538 3.78 -31.82 5.41
N ILE A 539 3.57 -32.51 6.54
CA ILE A 539 3.69 -31.92 7.89
C ILE A 539 5.15 -31.60 8.21
N ASP A 540 6.11 -32.40 7.73
CA ASP A 540 7.54 -32.16 7.91
C ASP A 540 7.98 -30.81 7.34
N VAL A 541 7.39 -30.36 6.25
CA VAL A 541 7.62 -29.00 5.71
C VAL A 541 7.29 -27.91 6.74
N LEU A 542 6.23 -28.10 7.54
CA LEU A 542 5.90 -27.14 8.60
C LEU A 542 6.93 -27.17 9.73
N ARG A 543 7.48 -28.37 10.07
CA ARG A 543 8.56 -28.48 11.04
C ARG A 543 9.83 -27.75 10.57
N GLU A 544 10.16 -27.90 9.31
CA GLU A 544 11.29 -27.18 8.70
C GLU A 544 11.07 -25.66 8.64
N LEU A 545 9.81 -25.22 8.51
CA LEU A 545 9.44 -23.80 8.66
C LEU A 545 9.52 -23.28 10.10
N GLY A 546 9.80 -24.17 11.09
CA GLY A 546 9.92 -23.81 12.49
C GLY A 546 8.62 -23.86 13.29
N VAL A 547 7.57 -24.50 12.78
CA VAL A 547 6.32 -24.70 13.53
C VAL A 547 6.55 -25.74 14.64
N GLU A 548 6.26 -25.36 15.88
CA GLU A 548 6.29 -26.26 17.03
C GLU A 548 4.95 -27.00 17.18
N PHE A 549 5.01 -28.31 17.42
CA PHE A 549 3.82 -29.12 17.67
C PHE A 549 3.80 -29.66 19.10
N ARG A 550 2.71 -29.41 19.83
CA ARG A 550 2.46 -29.91 21.18
C ARG A 550 1.22 -30.79 21.17
N CYS A 551 1.45 -32.11 21.07
CA CYS A 551 0.40 -33.11 21.08
C CYS A 551 0.05 -33.56 22.52
N GLY A 552 -1.16 -34.10 22.71
CA GLY A 552 -1.67 -34.52 24.02
C GLY A 552 -2.09 -33.36 24.93
N VAL A 553 -2.30 -32.17 24.37
CA VAL A 553 -2.69 -30.96 25.10
C VAL A 553 -4.13 -30.59 24.73
N ASP A 554 -5.03 -30.63 25.69
CA ASP A 554 -6.40 -30.15 25.57
C ASP A 554 -6.44 -28.70 26.09
N VAL A 555 -6.77 -27.73 25.20
CA VAL A 555 -6.75 -26.29 25.46
C VAL A 555 -8.17 -25.76 25.61
#